data_2da545e8498869e70acf239c2efc649a
#
_entry.id   2da545e8498869e70acf239c2efc649a
#
_cell.length_a   1.000
_cell.length_b   1.000
_cell.length_c   1.000
_cell.angle_alpha   90.00
_cell.angle_beta   90.00
_cell.angle_gamma   90.00
#
_symmetry.space_group_name_H-M   'P 1'
#
loop_
_entity.id
_entity.type
_entity.pdbx_description
1 polymer ?
#
loop_
_entity_poly.entity_id
_entity_poly.type
_entity_poly.pdbx_seq_one_letter_code
_entity_poly.pdbx_strand_id
1 'polypeptide(L)'
;MLTILFDGIAYGMLLFILAVGLSVTLGLMNFINLAHGAFAMAGGYVTVLLMQRLNMPFLACLPLAFAFTALLGAVLERTLYRPLYTKPHLDQVLFSIGLTFMAVAAADYFMGSTQQIVQLPEWLKGRTEWGEGAWMLGMGHYRLFIIAVCAALTIALQLVLSRTRFGSRLRAAVDDQRVAAGLGINVNMVFLTTFAVGSGLAGLGGALGAEVLGLDPTFPLKFMVYFLIVVAVGGTSSITGPLLAALLLGIADVAGKYYIPKLGAFIVYTLMIALLMWRPQGMFVRQGGKT
;
A
#
# COMPACT_ATOMS: atom_id res chain seq x y z
N MET A 1 19.96 -18.46 -2.93
CA MET A 1 19.73 -17.22 -3.70
C MET A 1 18.31 -17.11 -4.24
N LEU A 2 17.77 -18.12 -4.90
CA LEU A 2 16.41 -18.07 -5.45
C LEU A 2 15.32 -17.81 -4.40
N THR A 3 15.45 -18.41 -3.22
CA THR A 3 14.52 -18.17 -2.09
C THR A 3 14.49 -16.69 -1.66
N ILE A 4 15.64 -16.03 -1.58
CA ILE A 4 15.74 -14.61 -1.21
C ILE A 4 15.04 -13.73 -2.26
N LEU A 5 15.23 -14.02 -3.53
CA LEU A 5 14.56 -13.35 -4.63
C LEU A 5 13.04 -13.54 -4.56
N PHE A 6 12.58 -14.78 -4.33
CA PHE A 6 11.17 -15.11 -4.16
C PHE A 6 10.54 -14.35 -2.97
N ASP A 7 11.22 -14.38 -1.83
CA ASP A 7 10.78 -13.69 -0.62
C ASP A 7 10.77 -12.17 -0.82
N GLY A 8 11.77 -11.64 -1.53
CA GLY A 8 11.84 -10.23 -1.90
C GLY A 8 10.72 -9.80 -2.84
N ILE A 9 10.35 -10.64 -3.81
CA ILE A 9 9.20 -10.40 -4.69
C ILE A 9 7.90 -10.40 -3.88
N ALA A 10 7.69 -11.38 -2.99
CA ALA A 10 6.49 -11.44 -2.14
C ALA A 10 6.36 -10.19 -1.27
N TYR A 11 7.44 -9.78 -0.63
CA TYR A 11 7.49 -8.57 0.19
C TYR A 11 7.27 -7.29 -0.65
N GLY A 12 7.89 -7.19 -1.84
CA GLY A 12 7.71 -6.07 -2.75
C GLY A 12 6.27 -5.95 -3.27
N MET A 13 5.63 -7.06 -3.62
CA MET A 13 4.22 -7.09 -4.02
C MET A 13 3.29 -6.62 -2.90
N LEU A 14 3.58 -7.04 -1.67
CA LEU A 14 2.85 -6.59 -0.49
C LEU A 14 3.04 -5.09 -0.24
N LEU A 15 4.28 -4.59 -0.31
CA LEU A 15 4.57 -3.16 -0.20
C LEU A 15 3.86 -2.35 -1.29
N PHE A 16 3.75 -2.89 -2.50
CA PHE A 16 3.03 -2.24 -3.58
C PHE A 16 1.54 -2.07 -3.26
N ILE A 17 0.85 -3.13 -2.84
CA ILE A 17 -0.58 -3.05 -2.48
C ILE A 17 -0.80 -2.09 -1.31
N LEU A 18 0.07 -2.11 -0.32
CA LEU A 18 0.05 -1.17 0.79
C LEU A 18 0.25 0.29 0.36
N ALA A 19 1.08 0.54 -0.66
CA ALA A 19 1.44 1.90 -1.08
C ALA A 19 0.63 2.41 -2.28
N VAL A 20 -0.02 1.53 -3.06
CA VAL A 20 -0.69 1.93 -4.31
C VAL A 20 -1.81 2.94 -4.10
N GLY A 21 -2.56 2.83 -3.02
CA GLY A 21 -3.58 3.81 -2.66
C GLY A 21 -2.99 5.19 -2.39
N LEU A 22 -1.83 5.26 -1.72
CA LEU A 22 -1.10 6.52 -1.53
C LEU A 22 -0.59 7.08 -2.87
N SER A 23 -0.07 6.22 -3.75
CA SER A 23 0.34 6.64 -5.10
C SER A 23 -0.80 7.25 -5.89
N VAL A 24 -1.97 6.64 -5.80
CA VAL A 24 -3.19 7.13 -6.47
C VAL A 24 -3.65 8.47 -5.88
N THR A 25 -3.72 8.60 -4.56
CA THR A 25 -4.15 9.86 -3.92
C THR A 25 -3.15 11.00 -4.14
N LEU A 26 -1.86 10.72 -4.03
CA LEU A 26 -0.84 11.75 -4.28
C LEU A 26 -0.76 12.11 -5.77
N GLY A 27 -0.75 11.10 -6.66
CA GLY A 27 -0.59 11.31 -8.09
C GLY A 27 -1.81 11.89 -8.78
N LEU A 28 -2.99 11.55 -8.31
CA LEU A 28 -4.24 11.92 -8.97
C LEU A 28 -4.99 13.05 -8.25
N MET A 29 -4.90 13.13 -6.93
CA MET A 29 -5.60 14.15 -6.15
C MET A 29 -4.67 15.26 -5.65
N ASN A 30 -3.36 15.12 -5.91
CA ASN A 30 -2.31 16.01 -5.40
C ASN A 30 -2.42 16.25 -3.87
N PHE A 31 -2.80 15.19 -3.14
CA PHE A 31 -3.01 15.20 -1.69
C PHE A 31 -2.00 14.29 -0.99
N ILE A 32 -1.25 14.88 -0.06
CA ILE A 32 -0.24 14.15 0.74
C ILE A 32 -0.94 13.52 1.96
N ASN A 33 -1.21 12.22 1.88
CA ASN A 33 -1.89 11.48 2.96
C ASN A 33 -0.91 10.58 3.74
N LEU A 34 -0.30 11.11 4.78
CA LEU A 34 0.58 10.32 5.65
C LEU A 34 -0.19 9.35 6.58
N ALA A 35 -1.51 9.55 6.74
CA ALA A 35 -2.36 8.61 7.48
C ALA A 35 -2.70 7.34 6.68
N HIS A 36 -2.16 7.18 5.47
CA HIS A 36 -2.44 6.00 4.64
C HIS A 36 -2.14 4.68 5.34
N GLY A 37 -1.05 4.61 6.12
CA GLY A 37 -0.69 3.45 6.93
C GLY A 37 -1.71 3.11 8.03
N ALA A 38 -2.51 4.07 8.50
CA ALA A 38 -3.56 3.82 9.46
C ALA A 38 -4.71 3.00 8.88
N PHE A 39 -5.03 3.16 7.58
CA PHE A 39 -6.01 2.30 6.90
C PHE A 39 -5.49 0.86 6.79
N ALA A 40 -4.19 0.68 6.49
CA ALA A 40 -3.57 -0.64 6.47
C ALA A 40 -3.64 -1.31 7.85
N MET A 41 -3.27 -0.60 8.90
CA MET A 41 -3.39 -1.06 10.28
C MET A 41 -4.83 -1.42 10.63
N ALA A 42 -5.80 -0.57 10.29
CA ALA A 42 -7.23 -0.81 10.56
C ALA A 42 -7.72 -2.09 9.89
N GLY A 43 -7.34 -2.34 8.62
CA GLY A 43 -7.70 -3.57 7.91
C GLY A 43 -7.10 -4.82 8.55
N GLY A 44 -5.84 -4.75 9.00
CA GLY A 44 -5.20 -5.81 9.77
C GLY A 44 -5.95 -6.11 11.06
N TYR A 45 -6.27 -5.09 11.87
CA TYR A 45 -7.01 -5.28 13.12
C TYR A 45 -8.43 -5.80 12.91
N VAL A 46 -9.14 -5.32 11.88
CA VAL A 46 -10.46 -5.89 11.52
C VAL A 46 -10.34 -7.37 11.23
N THR A 47 -9.32 -7.79 10.49
CA THR A 47 -9.06 -9.21 10.20
C THR A 47 -8.84 -10.00 11.50
N VAL A 48 -7.97 -9.51 12.39
CA VAL A 48 -7.71 -10.15 13.70
C VAL A 48 -9.00 -10.27 14.52
N LEU A 49 -9.79 -9.19 14.61
CA LEU A 49 -11.04 -9.18 15.37
C LEU A 49 -12.09 -10.16 14.81
N LEU A 50 -12.26 -10.20 13.47
CA LEU A 50 -13.18 -11.13 12.81
C LEU A 50 -12.78 -12.59 13.06
N MET A 51 -11.48 -12.88 13.01
CA MET A 51 -10.98 -14.22 13.28
C MET A 51 -11.12 -14.62 14.76
N GLN A 52 -10.70 -13.74 15.68
CA GLN A 52 -10.67 -14.05 17.12
C GLN A 52 -12.06 -14.02 17.78
N ARG A 53 -12.94 -13.10 17.37
CA ARG A 53 -14.25 -12.90 17.99
C ARG A 53 -15.37 -13.67 17.30
N LEU A 54 -15.31 -13.80 15.97
CA LEU A 54 -16.35 -14.41 15.16
C LEU A 54 -15.94 -15.75 14.56
N ASN A 55 -14.71 -16.23 14.84
CA ASN A 55 -14.14 -17.45 14.26
C ASN A 55 -14.26 -17.53 12.73
N MET A 56 -14.19 -16.36 12.06
CA MET A 56 -14.30 -16.31 10.61
C MET A 56 -13.03 -16.84 9.94
N PRO A 57 -13.15 -17.57 8.81
CA PRO A 57 -11.99 -18.05 8.08
C PRO A 57 -11.23 -16.85 7.47
N PHE A 58 -9.89 -16.92 7.46
CA PHE A 58 -8.99 -15.87 7.00
C PHE A 58 -9.39 -15.29 5.62
N LEU A 59 -9.72 -16.17 4.65
CA LEU A 59 -10.09 -15.72 3.30
C LEU A 59 -11.37 -14.86 3.28
N ALA A 60 -12.34 -15.13 4.16
CA ALA A 60 -13.54 -14.32 4.27
C ALA A 60 -13.27 -12.95 4.93
N CYS A 61 -12.25 -12.87 5.77
CA CYS A 61 -11.86 -11.61 6.41
C CYS A 61 -11.24 -10.62 5.41
N LEU A 62 -10.59 -11.07 4.34
CA LEU A 62 -9.92 -10.20 3.37
C LEU A 62 -10.89 -9.22 2.67
N PRO A 63 -11.99 -9.66 2.03
CA PRO A 63 -12.95 -8.74 1.43
C PRO A 63 -13.66 -7.86 2.46
N LEU A 64 -13.86 -8.33 3.68
CA LEU A 64 -14.45 -7.54 4.76
C LEU A 64 -13.49 -6.45 5.26
N ALA A 65 -12.21 -6.75 5.37
CA ALA A 65 -11.19 -5.75 5.69
C ALA A 65 -11.11 -4.67 4.61
N PHE A 66 -11.15 -5.06 3.33
CA PHE A 66 -11.23 -4.12 2.22
C PHE A 66 -12.49 -3.25 2.33
N ALA A 67 -13.68 -3.85 2.49
CA ALA A 67 -14.94 -3.14 2.53
C ALA A 67 -15.02 -2.16 3.72
N PHE A 68 -14.58 -2.60 4.91
CA PHE A 68 -14.55 -1.77 6.10
C PHE A 68 -13.64 -0.55 5.91
N THR A 69 -12.41 -0.75 5.44
CA THR A 69 -11.45 0.34 5.27
C THR A 69 -11.80 1.24 4.09
N ALA A 70 -12.43 0.72 3.04
CA ALA A 70 -13.00 1.51 1.95
C ALA A 70 -14.14 2.41 2.44
N LEU A 71 -15.05 1.87 3.25
CA LEU A 71 -16.13 2.63 3.87
C LEU A 71 -15.59 3.70 4.83
N LEU A 72 -14.65 3.32 5.71
CA LEU A 72 -13.97 4.25 6.61
C LEU A 72 -13.29 5.37 5.82
N GLY A 73 -12.56 5.03 4.75
CA GLY A 73 -11.94 5.99 3.84
C GLY A 73 -12.96 6.92 3.20
N ALA A 74 -14.08 6.40 2.71
CA ALA A 74 -15.15 7.21 2.12
C ALA A 74 -15.78 8.18 3.12
N VAL A 75 -16.00 7.74 4.37
CA VAL A 75 -16.53 8.61 5.44
C VAL A 75 -15.53 9.71 5.78
N LEU A 76 -14.26 9.34 6.01
CA LEU A 76 -13.22 10.32 6.34
C LEU A 76 -12.95 11.29 5.18
N GLU A 77 -12.97 10.81 3.94
CA GLU A 77 -12.84 11.68 2.76
C GLU A 77 -13.92 12.75 2.77
N ARG A 78 -15.16 12.35 2.92
CA ARG A 78 -16.29 13.26 2.85
C ARG A 78 -16.34 14.26 4.00
N THR A 79 -15.91 13.85 5.19
CA THR A 79 -16.02 14.66 6.42
C THR A 79 -14.77 15.48 6.72
N LEU A 80 -13.59 14.90 6.55
CA LEU A 80 -12.33 15.46 7.02
C LEU A 80 -11.37 15.85 5.89
N TYR A 81 -11.18 15.00 4.87
CA TYR A 81 -10.18 15.25 3.84
C TYR A 81 -10.62 16.24 2.78
N ARG A 82 -11.89 16.21 2.39
CA ARG A 82 -12.42 17.05 1.32
C ARG A 82 -12.20 18.55 1.53
N PRO A 83 -12.38 19.12 2.75
CA PRO A 83 -12.09 20.54 3.02
C PRO A 83 -10.61 20.89 2.88
N LEU A 84 -9.71 19.88 2.92
CA LEU A 84 -8.26 20.08 2.87
C LEU A 84 -7.69 20.07 1.45
N TYR A 85 -8.45 19.67 0.43
CA TYR A 85 -7.95 19.61 -0.95
C TYR A 85 -7.51 20.97 -1.51
N THR A 86 -8.10 22.06 -1.00
CA THR A 86 -7.75 23.43 -1.37
C THR A 86 -6.72 24.09 -0.45
N LYS A 87 -6.28 23.38 0.58
CA LYS A 87 -5.31 23.89 1.55
C LYS A 87 -3.87 23.62 1.12
N PRO A 88 -2.89 24.39 1.62
CA PRO A 88 -1.47 24.13 1.37
C PRO A 88 -1.06 22.72 1.77
N HIS A 89 -0.04 22.18 1.09
CA HIS A 89 0.48 20.85 1.39
C HIS A 89 0.94 20.68 2.85
N LEU A 90 1.43 21.76 3.50
CA LEU A 90 1.81 21.71 4.90
C LEU A 90 0.62 21.37 5.81
N ASP A 91 -0.55 21.99 5.57
CA ASP A 91 -1.77 21.73 6.35
C ASP A 91 -2.23 20.28 6.15
N GLN A 92 -2.15 19.76 4.92
CA GLN A 92 -2.49 18.37 4.58
C GLN A 92 -1.57 17.38 5.33
N VAL A 93 -0.27 17.65 5.35
CA VAL A 93 0.73 16.84 6.05
C VAL A 93 0.47 16.86 7.56
N LEU A 94 0.33 18.05 8.15
CA LEU A 94 0.09 18.19 9.61
C LEU A 94 -1.20 17.48 10.03
N PHE A 95 -2.28 17.67 9.27
CA PHE A 95 -3.54 16.98 9.51
C PHE A 95 -3.39 15.46 9.44
N SER A 96 -2.75 14.94 8.39
CA SER A 96 -2.61 13.50 8.20
C SER A 96 -1.67 12.85 9.22
N ILE A 97 -0.63 13.56 9.69
CA ILE A 97 0.19 13.12 10.82
C ILE A 97 -0.65 13.06 12.10
N GLY A 98 -1.43 14.12 12.39
CA GLY A 98 -2.32 14.13 13.55
C GLY A 98 -3.30 12.97 13.54
N LEU A 99 -3.92 12.71 12.39
CA LEU A 99 -4.82 11.56 12.22
C LEU A 99 -4.11 10.21 12.41
N THR A 100 -2.85 10.11 11.98
CA THR A 100 -2.03 8.91 12.20
C THR A 100 -1.81 8.66 13.69
N PHE A 101 -1.42 9.68 14.46
CA PHE A 101 -1.23 9.55 15.90
C PHE A 101 -2.54 9.23 16.63
N MET A 102 -3.66 9.81 16.21
CA MET A 102 -4.98 9.45 16.76
C MET A 102 -5.32 7.98 16.49
N ALA A 103 -5.05 7.49 15.28
CA ALA A 103 -5.27 6.09 14.93
C ALA A 103 -4.36 5.14 15.72
N VAL A 104 -3.08 5.49 15.92
CA VAL A 104 -2.13 4.75 16.77
C VAL A 104 -2.64 4.69 18.22
N ALA A 105 -3.01 5.82 18.80
CA ALA A 105 -3.53 5.87 20.16
C ALA A 105 -4.84 5.08 20.33
N ALA A 106 -5.75 5.17 19.36
CA ALA A 106 -6.97 4.39 19.35
C ALA A 106 -6.69 2.87 19.27
N ALA A 107 -5.76 2.47 18.37
CA ALA A 107 -5.36 1.07 18.25
C ALA A 107 -4.73 0.55 19.56
N ASP A 108 -3.85 1.32 20.18
CA ASP A 108 -3.21 0.98 21.45
C ASP A 108 -4.25 0.82 22.58
N TYR A 109 -5.23 1.72 22.64
CA TYR A 109 -6.29 1.68 23.64
C TYR A 109 -7.22 0.47 23.48
N PHE A 110 -7.64 0.12 22.26
CA PHE A 110 -8.61 -0.95 22.01
C PHE A 110 -7.99 -2.34 21.86
N MET A 111 -6.78 -2.42 21.33
CA MET A 111 -6.11 -3.67 20.96
C MET A 111 -4.88 -3.99 21.83
N GLY A 112 -4.41 -2.98 22.60
CA GLY A 112 -3.19 -3.08 23.39
C GLY A 112 -1.92 -2.91 22.56
N SER A 113 -0.80 -2.72 23.24
CA SER A 113 0.52 -2.44 22.62
C SER A 113 1.20 -3.68 22.04
N THR A 114 0.65 -4.89 22.27
CA THR A 114 1.27 -6.15 21.83
C THR A 114 0.99 -6.42 20.35
N GLN A 115 1.96 -7.08 19.72
CA GLN A 115 1.78 -7.54 18.35
C GLN A 115 0.64 -8.57 18.26
N GLN A 116 -0.27 -8.34 17.33
CA GLN A 116 -1.37 -9.26 17.05
C GLN A 116 -0.94 -10.30 16.02
N ILE A 117 -1.41 -11.54 16.22
CA ILE A 117 -1.09 -12.67 15.36
C ILE A 117 -2.33 -13.08 14.57
N VAL A 118 -2.17 -13.31 13.28
CA VAL A 118 -3.19 -13.87 12.41
C VAL A 118 -3.00 -15.37 12.30
N GLN A 119 -4.06 -16.14 12.52
CA GLN A 119 -4.03 -17.60 12.35
C GLN A 119 -4.30 -17.96 10.89
N LEU A 120 -3.26 -18.37 10.18
CA LEU A 120 -3.39 -18.84 8.80
C LEU A 120 -4.07 -20.22 8.74
N PRO A 121 -4.85 -20.49 7.67
CA PRO A 121 -5.32 -21.83 7.36
C PRO A 121 -4.15 -22.80 7.16
N GLU A 122 -4.33 -24.07 7.51
CA GLU A 122 -3.27 -25.09 7.46
C GLU A 122 -2.60 -25.22 6.08
N TRP A 123 -3.36 -25.11 5.00
CA TRP A 123 -2.84 -25.19 3.64
C TRP A 123 -1.93 -24.00 3.25
N LEU A 124 -1.96 -22.88 3.98
CA LEU A 124 -1.08 -21.72 3.80
C LEU A 124 0.18 -21.79 4.69
N LYS A 125 0.22 -22.66 5.70
CA LYS A 125 1.35 -22.80 6.63
C LYS A 125 2.44 -23.73 6.08
N GLY A 126 2.49 -24.12 4.91
CA GLY A 126 3.50 -25.01 4.37
C GLY A 126 4.65 -24.28 3.69
N ARG A 127 5.71 -25.04 3.42
CA ARG A 127 6.81 -24.65 2.56
C ARG A 127 7.12 -25.80 1.62
N THR A 128 7.28 -25.51 0.35
CA THR A 128 7.75 -26.46 -0.67
C THR A 128 9.19 -26.12 -1.01
N GLU A 129 10.06 -27.12 -1.00
CA GLU A 129 11.48 -26.99 -1.32
C GLU A 129 11.79 -27.75 -2.60
N TRP A 130 12.42 -27.06 -3.55
CA TRP A 130 12.80 -27.60 -4.85
C TRP A 130 14.27 -27.34 -5.10
N GLY A 131 15.00 -28.34 -5.61
CA GLY A 131 16.42 -28.25 -5.94
C GLY A 131 17.32 -28.61 -4.77
N GLU A 132 18.63 -28.57 -5.00
CA GLU A 132 19.67 -28.94 -4.04
C GLU A 132 20.76 -27.86 -3.99
N GLY A 133 21.42 -27.72 -2.84
CA GLY A 133 22.57 -26.85 -2.63
C GLY A 133 22.26 -25.37 -2.85
N ALA A 134 23.10 -24.68 -3.62
CA ALA A 134 22.98 -23.23 -3.87
C ALA A 134 21.73 -22.84 -4.69
N TRP A 135 21.14 -23.79 -5.41
CA TRP A 135 19.95 -23.60 -6.26
C TRP A 135 18.65 -24.02 -5.57
N MET A 136 18.70 -24.31 -4.28
CA MET A 136 17.52 -24.63 -3.50
C MET A 136 16.54 -23.45 -3.48
N LEU A 137 15.31 -23.69 -3.97
CA LEU A 137 14.20 -22.76 -3.94
C LEU A 137 13.21 -23.22 -2.87
N GLY A 138 13.16 -22.51 -1.76
CA GLY A 138 12.15 -22.73 -0.73
C GLY A 138 11.03 -21.72 -0.89
N MET A 139 9.83 -22.18 -1.23
CA MET A 139 8.63 -21.36 -1.41
C MET A 139 7.68 -21.55 -0.24
N GLY A 140 7.48 -20.52 0.57
CA GLY A 140 6.41 -20.50 1.55
C GLY A 140 5.04 -20.36 0.85
N HIS A 141 4.08 -21.22 1.18
CA HIS A 141 2.75 -21.21 0.56
C HIS A 141 2.05 -19.86 0.76
N TYR A 142 2.19 -19.26 1.93
CA TYR A 142 1.60 -17.95 2.20
C TYR A 142 2.21 -16.84 1.34
N ARG A 143 3.51 -16.86 1.09
CA ARG A 143 4.17 -15.88 0.22
C ARG A 143 3.74 -16.04 -1.23
N LEU A 144 3.57 -17.30 -1.69
CA LEU A 144 3.01 -17.57 -3.02
C LEU A 144 1.58 -17.04 -3.14
N PHE A 145 0.75 -17.24 -2.11
CA PHE A 145 -0.60 -16.68 -2.03
C PHE A 145 -0.59 -15.16 -2.08
N ILE A 146 0.29 -14.48 -1.32
CA ILE A 146 0.46 -13.02 -1.38
C ILE A 146 0.79 -12.58 -2.82
N ILE A 147 1.77 -13.21 -3.47
CA ILE A 147 2.16 -12.87 -4.85
C ILE A 147 0.95 -13.01 -5.79
N ALA A 148 0.21 -14.11 -5.70
CA ALA A 148 -0.94 -14.37 -6.57
C ALA A 148 -2.05 -13.34 -6.36
N VAL A 149 -2.43 -13.05 -5.10
CA VAL A 149 -3.46 -12.06 -4.77
C VAL A 149 -3.03 -10.66 -5.18
N CYS A 150 -1.81 -10.25 -4.84
CA CYS A 150 -1.30 -8.93 -5.19
C CYS A 150 -1.16 -8.75 -6.71
N ALA A 151 -0.74 -9.79 -7.45
CA ALA A 151 -0.70 -9.75 -8.91
C ALA A 151 -2.11 -9.62 -9.51
N ALA A 152 -3.08 -10.39 -9.01
CA ALA A 152 -4.47 -10.30 -9.46
C ALA A 152 -5.05 -8.89 -9.21
N LEU A 153 -4.81 -8.32 -8.02
CA LEU A 153 -5.24 -6.96 -7.67
C LEU A 153 -4.56 -5.91 -8.55
N THR A 154 -3.27 -6.07 -8.81
CA THR A 154 -2.51 -5.17 -9.70
C THR A 154 -3.08 -5.18 -11.11
N ILE A 155 -3.33 -6.37 -11.66
CA ILE A 155 -3.94 -6.53 -13.00
C ILE A 155 -5.34 -5.92 -13.00
N ALA A 156 -6.18 -6.22 -12.00
CA ALA A 156 -7.52 -5.66 -11.88
C ALA A 156 -7.49 -4.12 -11.83
N LEU A 157 -6.62 -3.53 -11.00
CA LEU A 157 -6.46 -2.09 -10.89
C LEU A 157 -6.00 -1.47 -12.21
N GLN A 158 -5.01 -2.08 -12.88
CA GLN A 158 -4.53 -1.66 -14.19
C GLN A 158 -5.65 -1.69 -15.25
N LEU A 159 -6.45 -2.75 -15.27
CA LEU A 159 -7.60 -2.89 -16.19
C LEU A 159 -8.67 -1.84 -15.90
N VAL A 160 -9.02 -1.64 -14.63
CA VAL A 160 -10.01 -0.63 -14.22
C VAL A 160 -9.55 0.76 -14.66
N LEU A 161 -8.30 1.13 -14.41
CA LEU A 161 -7.81 2.46 -14.76
C LEU A 161 -7.56 2.65 -16.26
N SER A 162 -7.16 1.60 -17.00
CA SER A 162 -6.85 1.72 -18.44
C SER A 162 -8.05 1.50 -19.35
N ARG A 163 -9.00 0.63 -18.95
CA ARG A 163 -10.04 0.12 -19.85
C ARG A 163 -11.46 0.56 -19.48
N THR A 164 -11.69 1.22 -18.32
CA THR A 164 -13.05 1.59 -17.89
C THR A 164 -13.34 3.08 -18.02
N ARG A 165 -14.64 3.41 -18.05
CA ARG A 165 -15.13 4.80 -18.00
C ARG A 165 -14.72 5.52 -16.70
N PHE A 166 -14.54 4.76 -15.61
CA PHE A 166 -14.04 5.33 -14.35
C PHE A 166 -12.62 5.86 -14.52
N GLY A 167 -11.72 5.06 -15.09
CA GLY A 167 -10.34 5.49 -15.32
C GLY A 167 -10.22 6.69 -16.27
N SER A 168 -11.06 6.79 -17.32
CA SER A 168 -11.06 7.97 -18.19
C SER A 168 -11.58 9.22 -17.47
N ARG A 169 -12.65 9.11 -16.67
CA ARG A 169 -13.17 10.22 -15.86
C ARG A 169 -12.16 10.68 -14.79
N LEU A 170 -11.45 9.72 -14.19
CA LEU A 170 -10.43 10.01 -13.20
C LEU A 170 -9.27 10.81 -13.82
N ARG A 171 -8.74 10.39 -14.98
CA ARG A 171 -7.69 11.14 -15.69
C ARG A 171 -8.16 12.54 -16.06
N ALA A 172 -9.37 12.70 -16.62
CA ALA A 172 -9.92 14.01 -16.95
C ALA A 172 -10.05 14.91 -15.70
N ALA A 173 -10.50 14.36 -14.56
CA ALA A 173 -10.62 15.11 -13.30
C ALA A 173 -9.26 15.52 -12.72
N VAL A 174 -8.19 14.80 -13.04
CA VAL A 174 -6.82 15.09 -12.63
C VAL A 174 -6.18 16.14 -13.52
N ASP A 175 -6.38 16.03 -14.83
CA ASP A 175 -5.81 16.97 -15.80
C ASP A 175 -6.36 18.39 -15.60
N ASP A 176 -7.68 18.52 -15.52
CA ASP A 176 -8.34 19.79 -15.19
C ASP A 176 -9.72 19.56 -14.56
N GLN A 177 -9.82 19.82 -13.25
CA GLN A 177 -11.05 19.65 -12.48
C GLN A 177 -12.20 20.55 -12.98
N ARG A 178 -11.89 21.78 -13.45
CA ARG A 178 -12.92 22.75 -13.91
C ARG A 178 -13.48 22.34 -15.25
N VAL A 179 -12.60 21.95 -16.17
CA VAL A 179 -13.01 21.43 -17.49
C VAL A 179 -13.79 20.14 -17.33
N ALA A 180 -13.30 19.20 -16.51
CA ALA A 180 -14.01 17.93 -16.24
C ALA A 180 -15.42 18.17 -15.67
N ALA A 181 -15.57 19.10 -14.71
CA ALA A 181 -16.86 19.47 -14.16
C ALA A 181 -17.77 20.12 -15.21
N GLY A 182 -17.23 20.97 -16.08
CA GLY A 182 -17.96 21.57 -17.21
C GLY A 182 -18.48 20.52 -18.23
N LEU A 183 -17.79 19.39 -18.36
CA LEU A 183 -18.22 18.24 -19.17
C LEU A 183 -19.19 17.30 -18.45
N GLY A 184 -19.67 17.68 -17.25
CA GLY A 184 -20.64 16.90 -16.47
C GLY A 184 -20.04 15.76 -15.63
N ILE A 185 -18.72 15.72 -15.47
CA ILE A 185 -18.06 14.76 -14.57
C ILE A 185 -18.19 15.23 -13.13
N ASN A 186 -18.79 14.41 -12.27
CA ASN A 186 -18.82 14.67 -10.84
C ASN A 186 -17.46 14.38 -10.20
N VAL A 187 -16.56 15.37 -10.18
CA VAL A 187 -15.19 15.27 -9.66
C VAL A 187 -15.16 14.79 -8.21
N ASN A 188 -16.11 15.27 -7.37
CA ASN A 188 -16.19 14.86 -5.97
C ASN A 188 -16.47 13.37 -5.81
N MET A 189 -17.36 12.80 -6.64
CA MET A 189 -17.64 11.36 -6.62
C MET A 189 -16.45 10.54 -7.14
N VAL A 190 -15.73 11.05 -8.13
CA VAL A 190 -14.50 10.41 -8.63
C VAL A 190 -13.44 10.36 -7.53
N PHE A 191 -13.22 11.46 -6.82
CA PHE A 191 -12.25 11.54 -5.72
C PHE A 191 -12.66 10.65 -4.54
N LEU A 192 -13.93 10.71 -4.13
CA LEU A 192 -14.47 9.85 -3.06
C LEU A 192 -14.24 8.36 -3.37
N THR A 193 -14.62 7.91 -4.56
CA THR A 193 -14.45 6.50 -4.96
C THR A 193 -12.98 6.11 -5.06
N THR A 194 -12.14 6.99 -5.57
CA THR A 194 -10.70 6.78 -5.66
C THR A 194 -10.07 6.63 -4.28
N PHE A 195 -10.41 7.54 -3.35
CA PHE A 195 -9.92 7.50 -1.98
C PHE A 195 -10.42 6.25 -1.23
N ALA A 196 -11.70 5.90 -1.39
CA ALA A 196 -12.29 4.71 -0.81
C ALA A 196 -11.60 3.42 -1.29
N VAL A 197 -11.40 3.27 -2.60
CA VAL A 197 -10.70 2.11 -3.17
C VAL A 197 -9.24 2.08 -2.70
N GLY A 198 -8.55 3.22 -2.68
CA GLY A 198 -7.17 3.31 -2.19
C GLY A 198 -7.04 2.90 -0.72
N SER A 199 -7.95 3.38 0.14
CA SER A 199 -8.02 2.98 1.56
C SER A 199 -8.38 1.52 1.74
N GLY A 200 -9.29 0.99 0.88
CA GLY A 200 -9.64 -0.42 0.84
C GLY A 200 -8.45 -1.32 0.50
N LEU A 201 -7.69 -0.94 -0.52
CA LEU A 201 -6.46 -1.67 -0.91
C LEU A 201 -5.41 -1.63 0.21
N ALA A 202 -5.24 -0.48 0.88
CA ALA A 202 -4.35 -0.40 2.03
C ALA A 202 -4.78 -1.35 3.15
N GLY A 203 -6.08 -1.37 3.49
CA GLY A 203 -6.61 -2.27 4.51
C GLY A 203 -6.47 -3.74 4.15
N LEU A 204 -6.72 -4.10 2.90
CA LEU A 204 -6.48 -5.45 2.41
C LEU A 204 -4.99 -5.81 2.44
N GLY A 205 -4.10 -4.88 2.07
CA GLY A 205 -2.66 -5.04 2.21
C GLY A 205 -2.24 -5.23 3.67
N GLY A 206 -2.86 -4.50 4.61
CA GLY A 206 -2.62 -4.69 6.04
C GLY A 206 -3.10 -6.03 6.56
N ALA A 207 -4.26 -6.52 6.09
CA ALA A 207 -4.77 -7.85 6.40
C ALA A 207 -3.84 -8.97 5.91
N LEU A 208 -3.36 -8.86 4.66
CA LEU A 208 -2.37 -9.78 4.07
C LEU A 208 -1.00 -9.63 4.73
N GLY A 209 -0.64 -8.42 5.13
CA GLY A 209 0.67 -8.14 5.72
C GLY A 209 0.79 -8.49 7.20
N ALA A 210 -0.31 -8.68 7.92
CA ALA A 210 -0.31 -8.86 9.36
C ALA A 210 0.59 -10.00 9.84
N GLU A 211 0.65 -11.10 9.09
CA GLU A 211 1.51 -12.26 9.39
C GLU A 211 2.99 -11.99 9.07
N VAL A 212 3.28 -11.30 7.95
CA VAL A 212 4.65 -11.10 7.45
C VAL A 212 5.34 -9.90 8.08
N LEU A 213 4.59 -8.82 8.29
CA LEU A 213 5.11 -7.54 8.76
C LEU A 213 4.97 -7.37 10.28
N GLY A 214 4.08 -8.16 10.88
CA GLY A 214 3.63 -7.96 12.24
C GLY A 214 2.65 -6.79 12.34
N LEU A 215 1.61 -6.95 13.14
CA LEU A 215 0.58 -5.95 13.36
C LEU A 215 0.62 -5.45 14.80
N ASP A 216 1.03 -4.22 14.99
CA ASP A 216 1.01 -3.52 16.27
C ASP A 216 0.55 -2.06 16.07
N PRO A 217 0.22 -1.31 17.14
CA PRO A 217 -0.25 0.08 16.99
C PRO A 217 0.73 1.02 16.29
N THR A 218 2.02 0.72 16.31
CA THR A 218 3.05 1.55 15.63
C THR A 218 3.21 1.24 14.15
N PHE A 219 2.47 0.28 13.60
CA PHE A 219 2.50 -0.14 12.20
C PHE A 219 2.48 1.04 11.20
N PRO A 220 1.58 2.05 11.33
CA PRO A 220 1.56 3.17 10.40
C PRO A 220 2.87 3.96 10.37
N LEU A 221 3.49 4.16 11.52
CA LEU A 221 4.74 4.91 11.66
C LEU A 221 5.94 4.12 11.11
N LYS A 222 5.98 2.81 11.36
CA LYS A 222 7.05 1.92 10.86
C LYS A 222 7.08 1.86 9.33
N PHE A 223 5.91 1.79 8.69
CA PHE A 223 5.81 1.57 7.25
C PHE A 223 5.58 2.85 6.44
N MET A 224 5.27 3.99 7.08
CA MET A 224 5.05 5.27 6.41
C MET A 224 6.19 5.64 5.46
N VAL A 225 7.43 5.47 5.90
CA VAL A 225 8.61 5.79 5.09
C VAL A 225 8.71 4.86 3.88
N TYR A 226 8.44 3.56 4.05
CA TYR A 226 8.45 2.60 2.94
C TYR A 226 7.41 2.97 1.87
N PHE A 227 6.20 3.37 2.28
CA PHE A 227 5.15 3.80 1.34
C PHE A 227 5.55 5.07 0.59
N LEU A 228 6.14 6.04 1.29
CA LEU A 228 6.66 7.26 0.66
C LEU A 228 7.80 6.95 -0.32
N ILE A 229 8.71 6.04 0.02
CA ILE A 229 9.80 5.63 -0.87
C ILE A 229 9.24 4.99 -2.15
N VAL A 230 8.28 4.05 -2.01
CA VAL A 230 7.64 3.41 -3.17
C VAL A 230 7.04 4.44 -4.11
N VAL A 231 6.34 5.43 -3.56
CA VAL A 231 5.69 6.48 -4.36
C VAL A 231 6.70 7.46 -4.94
N ALA A 232 7.69 7.89 -4.16
CA ALA A 232 8.71 8.85 -4.61
C ALA A 232 9.62 8.25 -5.69
N VAL A 233 10.08 7.01 -5.50
CA VAL A 233 10.94 6.31 -6.45
C VAL A 233 10.17 5.87 -7.69
N GLY A 234 8.94 5.36 -7.49
CA GLY A 234 8.08 4.89 -8.58
C GLY A 234 7.52 6.03 -9.43
N GLY A 235 7.35 7.20 -8.82
CA GLY A 235 6.63 8.32 -9.42
C GLY A 235 5.11 8.15 -9.33
N THR A 236 4.39 9.25 -9.57
CA THR A 236 2.93 9.31 -9.40
C THR A 236 2.13 9.25 -10.71
N SER A 237 2.81 9.22 -11.86
CA SER A 237 2.18 9.29 -13.18
C SER A 237 1.61 7.97 -13.70
N SER A 238 1.99 6.83 -13.10
CA SER A 238 1.57 5.49 -13.52
C SER A 238 1.54 4.53 -12.34
N ILE A 239 0.81 3.40 -12.48
CA ILE A 239 0.81 2.31 -11.48
C ILE A 239 2.06 1.42 -11.62
N THR A 240 2.60 1.32 -12.83
CA THR A 240 3.77 0.47 -13.09
C THR A 240 5.03 0.96 -12.40
N GLY A 241 5.17 2.28 -12.26
CA GLY A 241 6.31 2.88 -11.55
C GLY A 241 6.39 2.43 -10.08
N PRO A 242 5.36 2.68 -9.27
CA PRO A 242 5.30 2.20 -7.88
C PRO A 242 5.42 0.68 -7.74
N LEU A 243 4.89 -0.11 -8.69
CA LEU A 243 5.07 -1.57 -8.69
C LEU A 243 6.54 -1.95 -8.81
N LEU A 244 7.23 -1.40 -9.80
CA LEU A 244 8.65 -1.70 -10.01
C LEU A 244 9.53 -1.18 -8.86
N ALA A 245 9.22 0.01 -8.33
CA ALA A 245 9.89 0.54 -7.15
C ALA A 245 9.69 -0.35 -5.92
N ALA A 246 8.47 -0.82 -5.67
CA ALA A 246 8.17 -1.71 -4.56
C ALA A 246 8.87 -3.07 -4.69
N LEU A 247 8.90 -3.65 -5.90
CA LEU A 247 9.64 -4.89 -6.15
C LEU A 247 11.15 -4.72 -5.91
N LEU A 248 11.73 -3.65 -6.42
CA LEU A 248 13.14 -3.36 -6.22
C LEU A 248 13.47 -3.15 -4.73
N LEU A 249 12.64 -2.40 -4.01
CA LEU A 249 12.79 -2.17 -2.58
C LEU A 249 12.60 -3.47 -1.78
N GLY A 250 11.60 -4.28 -2.13
CA GLY A 250 11.33 -5.54 -1.46
C GLY A 250 12.49 -6.53 -1.60
N ILE A 251 13.04 -6.66 -2.81
CA ILE A 251 14.22 -7.50 -3.05
C ILE A 251 15.44 -6.96 -2.29
N ALA A 252 15.66 -5.64 -2.33
CA ALA A 252 16.80 -5.02 -1.64
C ALA A 252 16.68 -5.16 -0.11
N ASP A 253 15.49 -4.99 0.47
CA ASP A 253 15.26 -5.13 1.91
C ASP A 253 15.50 -6.57 2.38
N VAL A 254 14.93 -7.55 1.68
CA VAL A 254 15.10 -8.97 2.04
C VAL A 254 16.54 -9.43 1.85
N ALA A 255 17.16 -9.08 0.73
CA ALA A 255 18.57 -9.40 0.48
C ALA A 255 19.50 -8.70 1.49
N GLY A 256 19.22 -7.44 1.79
CA GLY A 256 19.99 -6.67 2.76
C GLY A 256 19.95 -7.27 4.16
N LYS A 257 18.77 -7.63 4.64
CA LYS A 257 18.58 -8.30 5.94
C LYS A 257 19.22 -9.68 6.00
N TYR A 258 19.28 -10.40 4.87
CA TYR A 258 19.90 -11.72 4.80
C TYR A 258 21.43 -11.67 4.77
N TYR A 259 22.01 -10.84 3.89
CA TYR A 259 23.47 -10.80 3.71
C TYR A 259 24.19 -9.93 4.72
N ILE A 260 23.56 -8.82 5.13
CA ILE A 260 24.16 -7.84 6.05
C ILE A 260 23.11 -7.44 7.12
N PRO A 261 22.74 -8.35 8.06
CA PRO A 261 21.66 -8.10 9.02
C PRO A 261 21.81 -6.80 9.82
N LYS A 262 23.06 -6.45 10.18
CA LYS A 262 23.35 -5.23 10.95
C LYS A 262 23.08 -3.92 10.19
N LEU A 263 23.08 -3.96 8.85
CA LEU A 263 22.88 -2.81 7.98
C LEU A 263 21.61 -2.91 7.14
N GLY A 264 20.77 -3.93 7.37
CA GLY A 264 19.61 -4.21 6.53
C GLY A 264 18.70 -2.99 6.30
N ALA A 265 18.38 -2.24 7.35
CA ALA A 265 17.58 -1.03 7.24
C ALA A 265 18.30 0.10 6.47
N PHE A 266 19.62 0.25 6.65
CA PHE A 266 20.41 1.27 5.94
C PHE A 266 20.41 1.04 4.42
N ILE A 267 20.38 -0.21 3.96
CA ILE A 267 20.41 -0.54 2.53
C ILE A 267 19.21 0.06 1.81
N VAL A 268 18.01 -0.04 2.39
CA VAL A 268 16.79 0.52 1.79
C VAL A 268 16.87 2.05 1.71
N TYR A 269 17.30 2.71 2.76
CA TYR A 269 17.44 4.17 2.78
C TYR A 269 18.55 4.66 1.85
N THR A 270 19.69 3.96 1.82
CA THR A 270 20.79 4.27 0.89
C THR A 270 20.36 4.11 -0.56
N LEU A 271 19.64 3.02 -0.86
CA LEU A 271 19.08 2.79 -2.19
C LEU A 271 18.09 3.91 -2.58
N MET A 272 17.21 4.31 -1.67
CA MET A 272 16.30 5.44 -1.89
C MET A 272 17.07 6.72 -2.22
N ILE A 273 18.04 7.09 -1.41
CA ILE A 273 18.84 8.31 -1.62
C ILE A 273 19.55 8.25 -2.97
N ALA A 274 20.19 7.13 -3.29
CA ALA A 274 20.88 6.92 -4.56
C ALA A 274 19.94 7.05 -5.77
N LEU A 275 18.74 6.45 -5.69
CA LEU A 275 17.74 6.51 -6.76
C LEU A 275 17.15 7.91 -6.93
N LEU A 276 16.86 8.63 -5.85
CA LEU A 276 16.34 10.00 -5.91
C LEU A 276 17.41 11.00 -6.34
N MET A 277 18.69 10.80 -5.99
CA MET A 277 19.80 11.60 -6.53
C MET A 277 19.99 11.39 -8.03
N TRP A 278 19.80 10.16 -8.51
CA TRP A 278 19.91 9.85 -9.93
C TRP A 278 18.67 10.32 -10.71
N ARG A 279 17.46 10.15 -10.16
CA ARG A 279 16.18 10.52 -10.80
C ARG A 279 15.25 11.19 -9.80
N PRO A 280 15.37 12.50 -9.54
CA PRO A 280 14.59 13.21 -8.51
C PRO A 280 13.08 13.27 -8.77
N GLN A 281 12.64 13.05 -10.00
CA GLN A 281 11.21 12.99 -10.38
C GLN A 281 10.61 11.56 -10.31
N GLY A 282 11.41 10.58 -9.86
CA GLY A 282 11.06 9.17 -9.93
C GLY A 282 11.58 8.47 -11.19
N MET A 283 11.82 7.16 -11.09
CA MET A 283 12.46 6.38 -12.17
C MET A 283 11.58 6.21 -13.41
N PHE A 284 10.27 6.24 -13.25
CA PHE A 284 9.30 5.86 -14.28
C PHE A 284 8.40 7.01 -14.72
N VAL A 285 8.75 8.25 -14.40
CA VAL A 285 8.04 9.42 -14.89
C VAL A 285 8.34 9.60 -16.39
N ARG A 286 7.32 9.54 -17.22
CA ARG A 286 7.40 9.88 -18.63
C ARG A 286 7.76 11.38 -18.72
N GLN A 287 8.92 11.70 -19.22
CA GLN A 287 9.24 13.08 -19.60
C GLN A 287 8.27 13.45 -20.73
N GLY A 288 7.14 14.03 -20.37
CA GLY A 288 6.28 14.71 -21.34
C GLY A 288 7.10 15.85 -21.91
N GLY A 289 7.33 15.81 -23.23
CA GLY A 289 8.06 16.86 -23.92
C GLY A 289 7.45 18.23 -23.60
N LYS A 290 8.26 19.11 -23.04
CA LYS A 290 8.00 20.54 -23.12
C LYS A 290 8.13 20.90 -24.59
N THR A 291 7.04 21.09 -25.28
CA THR A 291 6.94 21.96 -26.47
C THR A 291 6.30 23.26 -26.06
#